data_78b1f43557f5de23575a1c47c05a4601
#
_entry.id   78b1f43557f5de23575a1c47c05a4601
#
_cell.length_a   1.000
_cell.length_b   1.000
_cell.length_c   1.000
_cell.angle_alpha   90.00
_cell.angle_beta   90.00
_cell.angle_gamma   90.00
#
_symmetry.space_group_name_H-M   'P 1'
#
loop_
_entity.id
_entity.type
_entity.pdbx_description
1 polymer ?
#
loop_
_entity_poly.entity_id
_entity_poly.type
_entity_poly.pdbx_seq_one_letter_code
_entity_poly.pdbx_strand_id
1 'polypeptide(L)'
;MEATLSEPLLRTLSPALADLGRSLRAWLDGKHRYPLSALVRANLEGMATDLHRQAEALQMEKPLLVIMLMGGTGVGKSTLLNALAGGTIAQASFARPTTRDPVVYYHQSIQPHRLDPALQHCKLVVNDRPGLEQKILVDTPDLDSNDLANREKLMQLLPVADIVLYVGSQEKYHDKLGWELFLQQRQRRAFAFVLNKWDRCQRESTTGLAPDQDLLKDLEEEGFQNPLLFRTCAQVWVDRMAVGSGSRQSL
;
A
#
# COMPACT_ATOMS: atom_id res chain seq x y z
N MET A 1 -10.44 3.06 -20.97
CA MET A 1 -10.42 1.82 -21.79
C MET A 1 -9.97 0.72 -20.85
N GLU A 2 -10.93 0.02 -20.23
CA GLU A 2 -10.64 -1.08 -19.31
C GLU A 2 -10.07 -2.24 -20.12
N ALA A 3 -8.79 -2.54 -19.93
CA ALA A 3 -8.21 -3.76 -20.44
C ALA A 3 -8.69 -4.93 -19.55
N THR A 4 -9.92 -5.38 -19.79
CA THR A 4 -10.41 -6.60 -19.19
C THR A 4 -9.58 -7.75 -19.77
N LEU A 5 -8.74 -8.37 -18.95
CA LEU A 5 -8.06 -9.61 -19.33
C LEU A 5 -9.13 -10.59 -19.82
N SER A 6 -8.93 -11.16 -21.03
CA SER A 6 -9.92 -12.07 -21.58
C SER A 6 -10.05 -13.31 -20.69
N GLU A 7 -11.27 -13.78 -20.46
CA GLU A 7 -11.58 -14.93 -19.61
C GLU A 7 -10.73 -16.18 -19.95
N PRO A 8 -10.43 -16.50 -21.23
CA PRO A 8 -9.51 -17.57 -21.58
C PRO A 8 -8.09 -17.40 -21.02
N LEU A 9 -7.58 -16.17 -20.98
CA LEU A 9 -6.25 -15.87 -20.44
C LEU A 9 -6.21 -16.10 -18.91
N LEU A 10 -7.23 -15.68 -18.20
CA LEU A 10 -7.36 -15.89 -16.75
C LEU A 10 -7.43 -17.38 -16.40
N ARG A 11 -8.18 -18.17 -17.18
CA ARG A 11 -8.29 -19.62 -17.02
C ARG A 11 -6.97 -20.37 -17.21
N THR A 12 -6.06 -19.82 -18.00
CA THR A 12 -4.75 -20.41 -18.25
C THR A 12 -3.70 -19.90 -17.26
N LEU A 13 -3.74 -18.62 -16.94
CA LEU A 13 -2.72 -17.96 -16.12
C LEU A 13 -2.79 -18.40 -14.65
N SER A 14 -3.98 -18.49 -14.08
CA SER A 14 -4.13 -18.86 -12.67
C SER A 14 -3.55 -20.26 -12.35
N PRO A 15 -3.90 -21.36 -13.06
CA PRO A 15 -3.29 -22.66 -12.80
C PRO A 15 -1.77 -22.65 -13.05
N ALA A 16 -1.29 -21.93 -14.07
CA ALA A 16 0.14 -21.82 -14.35
C ALA A 16 0.93 -21.17 -13.21
N LEU A 17 0.39 -20.09 -12.62
CA LEU A 17 0.99 -19.44 -11.45
C LEU A 17 0.98 -20.36 -10.22
N ALA A 18 -0.12 -21.07 -9.99
CA ALA A 18 -0.24 -22.04 -8.90
C ALA A 18 0.76 -23.18 -9.05
N ASP A 19 0.93 -23.71 -10.26
CA ASP A 19 1.89 -24.79 -10.57
C ASP A 19 3.32 -24.32 -10.36
N LEU A 20 3.65 -23.12 -10.82
CA LEU A 20 4.97 -22.53 -10.63
C LEU A 20 5.30 -22.33 -9.15
N GLY A 21 4.34 -21.82 -8.38
CA GLY A 21 4.48 -21.65 -6.93
C GLY A 21 4.70 -22.98 -6.19
N ARG A 22 3.93 -24.03 -6.56
CA ARG A 22 4.13 -25.38 -6.01
C ARG A 22 5.49 -25.97 -6.39
N SER A 23 5.89 -25.84 -7.64
CA SER A 23 7.18 -26.32 -8.13
C SER A 23 8.35 -25.65 -7.42
N LEU A 24 8.25 -24.33 -7.20
CA LEU A 24 9.27 -23.58 -6.47
C LEU A 24 9.36 -24.02 -4.99
N ARG A 25 8.23 -24.24 -4.31
CA ARG A 25 8.22 -24.80 -2.95
C ARG A 25 8.84 -26.18 -2.89
N ALA A 26 8.39 -27.08 -3.77
CA ALA A 26 8.94 -28.45 -3.85
C ALA A 26 10.45 -28.45 -4.10
N TRP A 27 10.93 -27.52 -4.93
CA TRP A 27 12.36 -27.34 -5.16
C TRP A 27 13.08 -26.84 -3.89
N LEU A 28 12.53 -25.86 -3.18
CA LEU A 28 13.08 -25.33 -1.92
C LEU A 28 13.19 -26.38 -0.81
N ASP A 29 12.23 -27.31 -0.76
CA ASP A 29 12.20 -28.40 0.21
C ASP A 29 13.13 -29.59 -0.18
N GLY A 30 13.64 -29.55 -1.43
CA GLY A 30 14.53 -30.58 -1.96
C GLY A 30 15.94 -30.51 -1.38
N LYS A 31 16.73 -31.57 -1.64
CA LYS A 31 18.16 -31.59 -1.28
C LYS A 31 18.97 -30.82 -2.32
N HIS A 32 19.64 -29.77 -1.92
CA HIS A 32 20.51 -28.98 -2.77
C HIS A 32 21.97 -29.39 -2.62
N ARG A 33 22.69 -29.47 -3.74
CA ARG A 33 24.13 -29.75 -3.73
C ARG A 33 24.92 -28.67 -2.95
N TYR A 34 24.44 -27.42 -3.04
CA TYR A 34 24.98 -26.28 -2.32
C TYR A 34 23.88 -25.66 -1.47
N PRO A 35 24.08 -25.38 -0.19
CA PRO A 35 23.08 -24.77 0.65
C PRO A 35 22.79 -23.33 0.18
N LEU A 36 21.51 -22.99 0.11
CA LEU A 36 21.07 -21.63 -0.12
C LEU A 36 21.36 -20.76 1.10
N SER A 37 21.80 -19.52 0.90
CA SER A 37 21.86 -18.57 1.99
C SER A 37 20.47 -18.31 2.56
N ALA A 38 20.38 -17.98 3.84
CA ALA A 38 19.09 -17.69 4.48
C ALA A 38 18.29 -16.58 3.76
N LEU A 39 19.00 -15.55 3.29
CA LEU A 39 18.39 -14.45 2.52
C LEU A 39 17.79 -14.93 1.20
N VAL A 40 18.53 -15.75 0.43
CA VAL A 40 18.05 -16.28 -0.85
C VAL A 40 16.85 -17.20 -0.62
N ARG A 41 16.91 -18.07 0.39
CA ARG A 41 15.80 -18.96 0.75
C ARG A 41 14.55 -18.16 1.09
N ALA A 42 14.63 -17.18 2.00
CA ALA A 42 13.50 -16.34 2.38
C ALA A 42 12.90 -15.57 1.19
N ASN A 43 13.74 -15.10 0.28
CA ASN A 43 13.29 -14.44 -0.94
C ASN A 43 12.49 -15.38 -1.85
N LEU A 44 12.97 -16.61 -2.06
CA LEU A 44 12.28 -17.59 -2.91
C LEU A 44 10.99 -18.12 -2.27
N GLU A 45 10.97 -18.30 -0.95
CA GLU A 45 9.75 -18.63 -0.19
C GLU A 45 8.70 -17.53 -0.32
N GLY A 46 9.11 -16.27 -0.23
CA GLY A 46 8.25 -15.11 -0.48
C GLY A 46 7.69 -15.12 -1.91
N MET A 47 8.52 -15.40 -2.92
CA MET A 47 8.06 -15.49 -4.32
C MET A 47 7.05 -16.63 -4.52
N ALA A 48 7.28 -17.80 -3.92
CA ALA A 48 6.34 -18.92 -4.01
C ALA A 48 4.98 -18.58 -3.36
N THR A 49 5.00 -17.84 -2.25
CA THR A 49 3.78 -17.37 -1.58
C THR A 49 3.05 -16.33 -2.43
N ASP A 50 3.77 -15.39 -3.05
CA ASP A 50 3.18 -14.39 -3.93
C ASP A 50 2.53 -15.01 -5.16
N LEU A 51 3.18 -16.00 -5.80
CA LEU A 51 2.62 -16.72 -6.95
C LEU A 51 1.31 -17.42 -6.60
N HIS A 52 1.25 -18.04 -5.43
CA HIS A 52 0.03 -18.70 -4.95
C HIS A 52 -1.10 -17.70 -4.72
N ARG A 53 -0.81 -16.58 -4.03
CA ARG A 53 -1.77 -15.52 -3.78
C ARG A 53 -2.31 -14.88 -5.07
N GLN A 54 -1.43 -14.64 -6.06
CA GLN A 54 -1.84 -14.13 -7.36
C GLN A 54 -2.75 -15.12 -8.10
N ALA A 55 -2.43 -16.42 -8.04
CA ALA A 55 -3.27 -17.45 -8.63
C ALA A 55 -4.68 -17.48 -8.01
N GLU A 56 -4.77 -17.37 -6.68
CA GLU A 56 -6.06 -17.31 -5.98
C GLU A 56 -6.85 -16.04 -6.33
N ALA A 57 -6.17 -14.87 -6.36
CA ALA A 57 -6.81 -13.61 -6.73
C ALA A 57 -7.43 -13.65 -8.13
N LEU A 58 -6.77 -14.30 -9.10
CA LEU A 58 -7.28 -14.47 -10.47
C LEU A 58 -8.50 -15.41 -10.56
N GLN A 59 -8.74 -16.25 -9.56
CA GLN A 59 -9.90 -17.13 -9.50
C GLN A 59 -11.11 -16.49 -8.81
N MET A 60 -10.89 -15.37 -8.10
CA MET A 60 -11.98 -14.71 -7.40
C MET A 60 -12.93 -14.03 -8.40
N GLU A 61 -14.21 -14.28 -8.27
CA GLU A 61 -15.26 -13.61 -9.06
C GLU A 61 -15.24 -12.08 -8.86
N LYS A 62 -14.89 -11.64 -7.65
CA LYS A 62 -14.71 -10.24 -7.26
C LYS A 62 -13.39 -10.09 -6.49
N PRO A 63 -12.28 -9.85 -7.16
CA PRO A 63 -11.00 -9.69 -6.48
C PRO A 63 -11.02 -8.45 -5.58
N LEU A 64 -10.37 -8.56 -4.43
CA LEU A 64 -10.20 -7.45 -3.49
C LEU A 64 -8.86 -6.78 -3.78
N LEU A 65 -8.88 -5.46 -3.94
CA LEU A 65 -7.68 -4.65 -4.13
C LEU A 65 -7.16 -4.15 -2.77
N VAL A 66 -5.99 -4.59 -2.38
CA VAL A 66 -5.34 -4.15 -1.13
C VAL A 66 -4.42 -2.97 -1.41
N ILE A 67 -4.78 -1.82 -0.87
CA ILE A 67 -4.03 -0.56 -1.00
C ILE A 67 -3.42 -0.23 0.36
N MET A 68 -2.11 -0.22 0.44
CA MET A 68 -1.37 0.06 1.65
C MET A 68 -0.77 1.47 1.61
N LEU A 69 -1.00 2.27 2.66
CA LEU A 69 -0.39 3.58 2.82
C LEU A 69 0.88 3.44 3.65
N MET A 70 2.01 3.86 3.08
CA MET A 70 3.34 3.82 3.69
C MET A 70 3.95 5.23 3.72
N GLY A 71 4.64 5.59 4.77
CA GLY A 71 5.30 6.90 4.89
C GLY A 71 5.59 7.28 6.33
N GLY A 72 6.35 8.35 6.52
CA GLY A 72 6.78 8.84 7.83
C GLY A 72 5.65 9.44 8.69
N THR A 73 6.02 9.82 9.91
CA THR A 73 5.12 10.49 10.85
C THR A 73 4.68 11.85 10.30
N GLY A 74 3.39 12.13 10.37
CA GLY A 74 2.85 13.45 10.07
C GLY A 74 2.74 13.80 8.59
N VAL A 75 3.06 12.91 7.64
CA VAL A 75 2.87 13.16 6.19
C VAL A 75 1.39 13.18 5.79
N GLY A 76 0.49 12.73 6.67
CA GLY A 76 -0.96 12.77 6.46
C GLY A 76 -1.54 11.51 5.84
N LYS A 77 -1.00 10.32 6.14
CA LYS A 77 -1.53 9.02 5.69
C LYS A 77 -3.01 8.84 6.03
N SER A 78 -3.38 8.97 7.30
CA SER A 78 -4.77 8.81 7.75
C SER A 78 -5.72 9.87 7.17
N THR A 79 -5.23 11.09 6.91
CA THR A 79 -6.00 12.13 6.21
C THR A 79 -6.23 11.76 4.75
N LEU A 80 -5.18 11.26 4.08
CA LEU A 80 -5.28 10.77 2.70
C LEU A 80 -6.22 9.57 2.60
N LEU A 81 -6.16 8.67 3.56
CA LEU A 81 -7.06 7.53 3.65
C LEU A 81 -8.52 7.97 3.76
N ASN A 82 -8.84 8.96 4.60
CA ASN A 82 -10.17 9.56 4.71
C ASN A 82 -10.62 10.21 3.39
N ALA A 83 -9.72 10.89 2.69
CA ALA A 83 -10.01 11.48 1.40
C ALA A 83 -10.33 10.40 0.34
N LEU A 84 -9.55 9.31 0.30
CA LEU A 84 -9.79 8.17 -0.60
C LEU A 84 -11.11 7.45 -0.29
N ALA A 85 -11.46 7.35 0.98
CA ALA A 85 -12.71 6.74 1.41
C ALA A 85 -13.95 7.61 1.13
N GLY A 86 -13.78 8.87 0.78
CA GLY A 86 -14.90 9.79 0.61
C GLY A 86 -15.59 10.15 1.93
N GLY A 87 -14.90 10.04 3.06
CA GLY A 87 -15.42 10.37 4.39
C GLY A 87 -14.52 9.89 5.52
N THR A 88 -14.84 10.33 6.73
CA THR A 88 -14.03 9.99 7.91
C THR A 88 -14.23 8.53 8.29
N ILE A 89 -13.25 7.70 8.05
CA ILE A 89 -13.18 6.30 8.49
C ILE A 89 -11.98 6.07 9.42
N ALA A 90 -10.93 6.89 9.31
CA ALA A 90 -9.78 6.89 10.19
C ALA A 90 -9.79 8.13 11.10
N GLN A 91 -9.40 7.95 12.36
CA GLN A 91 -9.18 9.08 13.25
C GLN A 91 -7.84 9.73 12.87
N ALA A 92 -7.91 10.84 12.14
CA ALA A 92 -6.74 11.69 11.92
C ALA A 92 -6.44 12.42 13.23
N SER A 93 -5.46 11.96 13.97
CA SER A 93 -5.03 12.60 15.22
C SER A 93 -3.85 13.52 14.96
N PHE A 94 -3.97 14.78 15.34
CA PHE A 94 -2.83 15.71 15.44
C PHE A 94 -1.98 15.45 16.70
N ALA A 95 -2.50 14.68 17.65
CA ALA A 95 -1.81 14.34 18.90
C ALA A 95 -0.96 13.06 18.68
N ARG A 96 0.35 13.15 18.85
CA ARG A 96 1.25 11.99 18.90
C ARG A 96 0.95 11.15 20.15
N PRO A 97 1.01 9.83 20.07
CA PRO A 97 1.57 8.98 19.03
C PRO A 97 0.50 8.50 18.04
N THR A 98 0.87 8.59 16.79
CA THR A 98 0.28 7.99 15.62
C THR A 98 0.10 6.47 15.74
N THR A 99 -0.62 5.89 14.82
CA THR A 99 -1.00 4.48 14.71
C THR A 99 0.13 3.54 15.14
N ARG A 100 -0.02 2.86 16.29
CA ARG A 100 0.95 1.86 16.78
C ARG A 100 0.76 0.50 16.15
N ASP A 101 -0.49 0.20 15.75
CA ASP A 101 -0.86 -1.05 15.11
C ASP A 101 -1.47 -0.77 13.74
N PRO A 102 -1.21 -1.61 12.73
CA PRO A 102 -1.83 -1.48 11.42
C PRO A 102 -3.35 -1.55 11.54
N VAL A 103 -4.04 -0.67 10.81
CA VAL A 103 -5.50 -0.64 10.76
C VAL A 103 -5.97 -0.96 9.35
N VAL A 104 -6.86 -1.93 9.25
CA VAL A 104 -7.44 -2.41 7.99
C VAL A 104 -8.87 -1.90 7.89
N TYR A 105 -9.15 -1.09 6.89
CA TYR A 105 -10.47 -0.55 6.58
C TYR A 105 -11.05 -1.31 5.40
N TYR A 106 -12.22 -1.92 5.58
CA TYR A 106 -12.88 -2.70 4.55
C TYR A 106 -14.38 -2.44 4.54
N HIS A 107 -15.02 -2.64 3.39
CA HIS A 107 -16.45 -2.40 3.22
C HIS A 107 -17.27 -3.53 3.88
N GLN A 108 -18.42 -3.18 4.47
CA GLN A 108 -19.32 -4.11 5.18
C GLN A 108 -19.80 -5.31 4.32
N SER A 109 -19.77 -5.20 2.99
CA SER A 109 -20.09 -6.31 2.09
C SER A 109 -19.00 -7.37 2.02
N ILE A 110 -17.81 -7.08 2.49
CA ILE A 110 -16.67 -8.01 2.49
C ILE A 110 -16.72 -8.81 3.79
N GLN A 111 -16.80 -10.12 3.68
CA GLN A 111 -16.77 -10.98 4.85
C GLN A 111 -15.33 -11.12 5.36
N PRO A 112 -15.08 -11.05 6.69
CA PRO A 112 -13.73 -11.07 7.24
C PRO A 112 -12.87 -12.26 6.83
N HIS A 113 -13.46 -13.42 6.60
CA HIS A 113 -12.74 -14.63 6.15
C HIS A 113 -12.19 -14.52 4.71
N ARG A 114 -12.64 -13.55 3.93
CA ARG A 114 -12.10 -13.26 2.59
C ARG A 114 -10.84 -12.38 2.64
N LEU A 115 -10.56 -11.76 3.79
CA LEU A 115 -9.32 -11.02 3.98
C LEU A 115 -8.14 -12.00 4.07
N ASP A 116 -6.98 -11.58 3.53
CA ASP A 116 -5.75 -12.35 3.73
C ASP A 116 -5.51 -12.60 5.24
N PRO A 117 -5.05 -13.79 5.65
CA PRO A 117 -4.79 -14.10 7.05
C PRO A 117 -3.90 -13.07 7.76
N ALA A 118 -2.91 -12.48 7.08
CA ALA A 118 -2.06 -11.45 7.66
C ALA A 118 -2.86 -10.18 8.03
N LEU A 119 -3.89 -9.83 7.25
CA LEU A 119 -4.76 -8.69 7.54
C LEU A 119 -5.74 -8.97 8.67
N GLN A 120 -6.14 -10.22 8.87
CA GLN A 120 -7.07 -10.60 9.94
C GLN A 120 -6.51 -10.40 11.35
N HIS A 121 -5.18 -10.35 11.49
CA HIS A 121 -4.48 -10.08 12.77
C HIS A 121 -4.34 -8.59 13.08
N CYS A 122 -4.73 -7.72 12.14
CA CYS A 122 -4.72 -6.27 12.32
C CYS A 122 -5.99 -5.77 13.00
N LYS A 123 -6.00 -4.50 13.40
CA LYS A 123 -7.22 -3.84 13.83
C LYS A 123 -8.17 -3.67 12.63
N LEU A 124 -9.30 -4.35 12.65
CA LEU A 124 -10.29 -4.31 11.58
C LEU A 124 -11.32 -3.20 11.83
N VAL A 125 -11.58 -2.37 10.83
CA VAL A 125 -12.57 -1.29 10.86
C VAL A 125 -13.49 -1.41 9.64
N VAL A 126 -14.77 -1.60 9.90
CA VAL A 126 -15.80 -1.72 8.87
C VAL A 126 -16.24 -0.33 8.43
N ASN A 127 -16.53 -0.16 7.14
CA ASN A 127 -17.13 1.04 6.57
C ASN A 127 -18.27 0.70 5.60
N ASP A 128 -19.06 1.69 5.23
CA ASP A 128 -20.20 1.59 4.32
C ASP A 128 -20.00 2.39 3.02
N ARG A 129 -18.77 2.77 2.73
CA ARG A 129 -18.45 3.65 1.58
C ARG A 129 -18.55 2.89 0.26
N PRO A 130 -19.47 3.24 -0.66
CA PRO A 130 -19.66 2.51 -1.92
C PRO A 130 -18.39 2.44 -2.78
N GLY A 131 -17.55 3.48 -2.74
CA GLY A 131 -16.25 3.49 -3.45
C GLY A 131 -15.24 2.46 -2.96
N LEU A 132 -15.49 1.78 -1.82
CA LEU A 132 -14.59 0.83 -1.18
C LEU A 132 -15.12 -0.62 -1.19
N GLU A 133 -16.20 -0.93 -1.92
CA GLU A 133 -16.81 -2.27 -1.93
C GLU A 133 -15.85 -3.42 -2.29
N GLN A 134 -14.82 -3.12 -3.11
CA GLN A 134 -13.80 -4.10 -3.53
C GLN A 134 -12.39 -3.66 -3.14
N LYS A 135 -12.27 -2.70 -2.24
CA LYS A 135 -10.98 -2.12 -1.83
C LYS A 135 -10.79 -2.28 -0.33
N ILE A 136 -9.58 -2.66 0.02
CA ILE A 136 -9.11 -2.73 1.40
C ILE A 136 -8.04 -1.65 1.53
N LEU A 137 -8.23 -0.73 2.46
CA LEU A 137 -7.25 0.30 2.76
C LEU A 137 -6.51 -0.08 4.05
N VAL A 138 -5.18 -0.10 4.00
CA VAL A 138 -4.34 -0.44 5.14
C VAL A 138 -3.55 0.80 5.55
N ASP A 139 -3.83 1.33 6.74
CA ASP A 139 -3.04 2.39 7.36
C ASP A 139 -1.92 1.75 8.19
N THR A 140 -0.68 2.02 7.82
CA THR A 140 0.48 1.41 8.49
C THR A 140 1.06 2.32 9.56
N PRO A 141 1.73 1.76 10.57
CA PRO A 141 2.54 2.54 11.49
C PRO A 141 3.58 3.41 10.78
N ASP A 142 3.98 4.47 11.43
CA ASP A 142 4.98 5.39 10.90
C ASP A 142 6.34 4.72 10.76
N LEU A 143 6.98 4.92 9.60
CA LEU A 143 8.26 4.31 9.25
C LEU A 143 9.45 4.88 10.03
N ASP A 144 9.37 6.18 10.36
CA ASP A 144 10.41 6.92 11.10
C ASP A 144 10.35 6.67 12.62
N SER A 145 9.47 5.79 13.09
CA SER A 145 9.51 5.34 14.47
C SER A 145 10.73 4.43 14.68
N ASN A 146 11.50 4.70 15.74
CA ASN A 146 12.63 3.84 16.16
C ASN A 146 12.17 2.47 16.70
N ASP A 147 10.90 2.14 16.51
CA ASP A 147 10.29 0.89 16.99
C ASP A 147 10.46 -0.21 15.93
N LEU A 148 11.41 -1.10 16.20
CA LEU A 148 11.68 -2.27 15.36
C LEU A 148 10.42 -3.13 15.14
N ALA A 149 9.53 -3.20 16.14
CA ALA A 149 8.29 -3.97 16.04
C ALA A 149 7.34 -3.38 14.97
N ASN A 150 7.31 -2.07 14.78
CA ASN A 150 6.52 -1.44 13.72
C ASN A 150 7.05 -1.80 12.33
N ARG A 151 8.38 -1.87 12.18
CA ARG A 151 9.01 -2.29 10.92
C ARG A 151 8.71 -3.75 10.62
N GLU A 152 8.78 -4.63 11.60
CA GLU A 152 8.44 -6.05 11.43
C GLU A 152 6.98 -6.25 11.02
N LYS A 153 6.03 -5.54 11.66
CA LYS A 153 4.62 -5.56 11.29
C LYS A 153 4.41 -5.13 9.83
N LEU A 154 5.08 -4.05 9.41
CA LEU A 154 5.00 -3.58 8.04
C LEU A 154 5.54 -4.62 7.05
N MET A 155 6.70 -5.23 7.36
CA MET A 155 7.31 -6.27 6.51
C MET A 155 6.42 -7.50 6.36
N GLN A 156 5.62 -7.86 7.38
CA GLN A 156 4.65 -8.95 7.31
C GLN A 156 3.43 -8.61 6.44
N LEU A 157 3.07 -7.32 6.37
CA LEU A 157 1.91 -6.86 5.60
C LEU A 157 2.24 -6.50 4.14
N LEU A 158 3.47 -6.08 3.85
CA LEU A 158 3.87 -5.73 2.49
C LEU A 158 3.57 -6.82 1.44
N PRO A 159 3.77 -8.12 1.73
CA PRO A 159 3.42 -9.18 0.79
C PRO A 159 1.94 -9.23 0.41
N VAL A 160 1.05 -8.68 1.22
CA VAL A 160 -0.41 -8.68 0.98
C VAL A 160 -0.86 -7.50 0.13
N ALA A 161 -0.06 -6.43 0.05
CA ALA A 161 -0.41 -5.24 -0.70
C ALA A 161 -0.32 -5.48 -2.21
N ASP A 162 -1.38 -5.13 -2.94
CA ASP A 162 -1.36 -5.05 -4.40
C ASP A 162 -0.71 -3.75 -4.85
N ILE A 163 -1.05 -2.64 -4.18
CA ILE A 163 -0.50 -1.32 -4.43
C ILE A 163 -0.03 -0.71 -3.11
N VAL A 164 1.18 -0.17 -3.12
CA VAL A 164 1.72 0.63 -2.02
C VAL A 164 1.70 2.10 -2.41
N LEU A 165 0.97 2.92 -1.66
CA LEU A 165 1.01 4.37 -1.76
C LEU A 165 2.11 4.88 -0.83
N TYR A 166 3.26 5.25 -1.40
CA TYR A 166 4.31 5.93 -0.65
C TYR A 166 3.95 7.41 -0.47
N VAL A 167 3.59 7.77 0.75
CA VAL A 167 3.10 9.12 1.08
C VAL A 167 4.22 9.94 1.71
N GLY A 168 4.59 11.01 1.04
CA GLY A 168 5.55 12.01 1.51
C GLY A 168 4.89 13.38 1.67
N SER A 169 5.63 14.30 2.28
CA SER A 169 5.36 15.73 2.30
C SER A 169 6.65 16.47 1.94
N GLN A 170 6.59 17.76 1.64
CA GLN A 170 7.78 18.57 1.31
C GLN A 170 8.94 18.37 2.32
N GLU A 171 8.61 18.19 3.59
CA GLU A 171 9.60 18.04 4.67
C GLU A 171 10.10 16.61 4.82
N LYS A 172 9.36 15.62 4.29
CA LYS A 172 9.58 14.18 4.56
C LYS A 172 9.24 13.29 3.36
N TYR A 173 9.75 13.58 2.16
CA TYR A 173 9.61 12.67 1.03
C TYR A 173 10.84 11.76 0.84
N HIS A 174 11.97 12.12 1.43
CA HIS A 174 13.22 11.34 1.51
C HIS A 174 13.46 10.79 2.91
N ASP A 175 12.46 10.17 3.53
CA ASP A 175 12.72 9.42 4.75
C ASP A 175 13.59 8.20 4.43
N LYS A 176 14.83 8.18 4.93
CA LYS A 176 15.84 7.17 4.60
C LYS A 176 15.33 5.74 4.82
N LEU A 177 14.67 5.48 5.94
CA LEU A 177 14.18 4.14 6.27
C LEU A 177 13.05 3.69 5.33
N GLY A 178 12.14 4.60 5.02
CA GLY A 178 11.07 4.35 4.07
C GLY A 178 11.59 4.12 2.67
N TRP A 179 12.60 4.90 2.28
CA TRP A 179 13.25 4.77 0.98
C TRP A 179 13.98 3.44 0.81
N GLU A 180 14.78 3.02 1.80
CA GLU A 180 15.45 1.72 1.78
C GLU A 180 14.47 0.55 1.68
N LEU A 181 13.38 0.61 2.44
CA LEU A 181 12.33 -0.41 2.40
C LEU A 181 11.62 -0.46 1.05
N PHE A 182 11.31 0.71 0.50
CA PHE A 182 10.72 0.85 -0.82
C PHE A 182 11.63 0.24 -1.90
N LEU A 183 12.93 0.56 -1.93
CA LEU A 183 13.87 0.02 -2.88
C LEU A 183 13.97 -1.52 -2.83
N GLN A 184 13.87 -2.11 -1.64
CA GLN A 184 13.86 -3.57 -1.47
C GLN A 184 12.60 -4.22 -2.08
N GLN A 185 11.48 -3.52 -2.15
CA GLN A 185 10.19 -4.05 -2.58
C GLN A 185 9.80 -3.64 -4.00
N ARG A 186 10.51 -2.71 -4.64
CA ARG A 186 10.16 -2.09 -5.93
C ARG A 186 9.92 -3.07 -7.07
N GLN A 187 10.59 -4.22 -7.07
CA GLN A 187 10.43 -5.24 -8.10
C GLN A 187 9.28 -6.21 -7.84
N ARG A 188 8.69 -6.16 -6.64
CA ARG A 188 7.68 -7.13 -6.20
C ARG A 188 6.30 -6.53 -6.07
N ARG A 189 6.21 -5.20 -5.93
CA ARG A 189 4.95 -4.49 -5.65
C ARG A 189 4.78 -3.31 -6.59
N ALA A 190 3.53 -3.02 -6.92
CA ALA A 190 3.21 -1.78 -7.59
C ALA A 190 3.29 -0.62 -6.59
N PHE A 191 4.01 0.43 -6.97
CA PHE A 191 4.14 1.64 -6.17
C PHE A 191 3.50 2.83 -6.88
N ALA A 192 2.84 3.67 -6.09
CA ALA A 192 2.49 5.01 -6.50
C ALA A 192 2.95 5.99 -5.40
N PHE A 193 3.40 7.15 -5.81
CA PHE A 193 3.98 8.17 -4.95
C PHE A 193 2.99 9.30 -4.76
N VAL A 194 2.84 9.76 -3.53
CA VAL A 194 1.90 10.82 -3.18
C VAL A 194 2.64 11.91 -2.40
N LEU A 195 2.82 13.08 -3.00
CA LEU A 195 3.23 14.28 -2.29
C LEU A 195 1.97 14.96 -1.73
N ASN A 196 1.71 14.71 -0.45
CA ASN A 196 0.59 15.30 0.27
C ASN A 196 1.00 16.66 0.87
N LYS A 197 0.02 17.46 1.27
CA LYS A 197 0.21 18.85 1.72
C LYS A 197 0.87 19.73 0.65
N TRP A 198 0.47 19.50 -0.61
CA TRP A 198 1.03 20.22 -1.76
C TRP A 198 0.84 21.74 -1.69
N ASP A 199 -0.18 22.20 -1.00
CA ASP A 199 -0.42 23.61 -0.67
C ASP A 199 0.73 24.26 0.10
N ARG A 200 1.55 23.47 0.79
CA ARG A 200 2.72 23.92 1.53
C ARG A 200 4.01 23.80 0.71
N CYS A 201 4.01 23.03 -0.37
CA CYS A 201 5.18 22.78 -1.24
C CYS A 201 5.54 23.96 -2.15
N GLN A 202 4.78 25.04 -2.16
CA GLN A 202 4.98 26.19 -3.05
C GLN A 202 6.04 27.20 -2.53
N ARG A 203 6.67 26.92 -1.40
CA ARG A 203 7.77 27.72 -0.88
C ARG A 203 9.09 27.15 -1.36
N GLU A 204 9.95 28.01 -1.91
CA GLU A 204 11.24 27.71 -2.53
C GLU A 204 12.00 26.58 -1.85
N SER A 205 12.38 25.57 -2.64
CA SER A 205 13.27 24.51 -2.18
C SER A 205 14.69 25.08 -2.03
N THR A 206 15.43 24.64 -1.03
CA THR A 206 16.85 24.99 -0.83
C THR A 206 17.74 24.54 -1.97
N THR A 207 17.28 23.61 -2.81
CA THR A 207 17.98 23.04 -3.98
C THR A 207 17.62 23.74 -5.29
N GLY A 208 16.65 24.68 -5.30
CA GLY A 208 16.16 25.33 -6.52
C GLY A 208 15.24 24.44 -7.39
N LEU A 209 15.08 23.15 -7.06
CA LEU A 209 14.15 22.23 -7.72
C LEU A 209 12.84 22.16 -6.92
N ALA A 210 11.71 22.04 -7.61
CA ALA A 210 10.45 21.75 -6.94
C ALA A 210 10.47 20.33 -6.36
N PRO A 211 9.86 20.08 -5.17
CA PRO A 211 9.92 18.78 -4.48
C PRO A 211 9.44 17.58 -5.31
N ASP A 212 8.52 17.80 -6.23
CA ASP A 212 8.03 16.79 -7.15
C ASP A 212 9.04 16.45 -8.26
N GLN A 213 9.78 17.45 -8.75
CA GLN A 213 10.83 17.24 -9.74
C GLN A 213 12.04 16.54 -9.13
N ASP A 214 12.38 16.89 -7.91
CA ASP A 214 13.46 16.26 -7.15
C ASP A 214 13.13 14.78 -6.90
N LEU A 215 11.92 14.50 -6.39
CA LEU A 215 11.47 13.10 -6.17
C LEU A 215 11.40 12.30 -7.49
N LEU A 216 10.91 12.90 -8.59
CA LEU A 216 10.86 12.22 -9.89
C LEU A 216 12.25 11.86 -10.37
N LYS A 217 13.21 12.78 -10.25
CA LYS A 217 14.60 12.55 -10.63
C LYS A 217 15.18 11.36 -9.85
N ASP A 218 15.01 11.33 -8.54
CA ASP A 218 15.51 10.23 -7.72
C ASP A 218 14.86 8.89 -8.06
N LEU A 219 13.55 8.88 -8.35
CA LEU A 219 12.85 7.68 -8.80
C LEU A 219 13.37 7.17 -10.15
N GLU A 220 13.68 8.07 -11.08
CA GLU A 220 14.28 7.73 -12.38
C GLU A 220 15.70 7.20 -12.22
N GLU A 221 16.51 7.79 -11.35
CA GLU A 221 17.86 7.32 -11.00
C GLU A 221 17.82 5.92 -10.38
N GLU A 222 16.77 5.58 -9.62
CA GLU A 222 16.52 4.26 -9.07
C GLU A 222 15.90 3.28 -10.10
N GLY A 223 15.70 3.71 -11.34
CA GLY A 223 15.28 2.87 -12.45
C GLY A 223 13.78 2.74 -12.66
N PHE A 224 12.97 3.61 -12.05
CA PHE A 224 11.55 3.69 -12.35
C PHE A 224 11.32 4.34 -13.71
N GLN A 225 10.57 3.66 -14.57
CA GLN A 225 10.11 4.22 -15.83
C GLN A 225 8.71 4.82 -15.64
N ASN A 226 8.58 6.13 -15.83
CA ASN A 226 7.31 6.85 -15.68
C ASN A 226 6.62 6.60 -14.32
N PRO A 227 7.25 6.93 -13.19
CA PRO A 227 6.68 6.71 -11.88
C PRO A 227 5.35 7.46 -11.71
N LEU A 228 4.36 6.79 -11.11
CA LEU A 228 3.07 7.39 -10.80
C LEU A 228 3.23 8.32 -9.60
N LEU A 229 3.32 9.62 -9.85
CA LEU A 229 3.42 10.65 -8.81
C LEU A 229 2.16 11.53 -8.79
N PHE A 230 1.52 11.59 -7.62
CA PHE A 230 0.34 12.41 -7.36
C PHE A 230 0.67 13.54 -6.37
N ARG A 231 0.17 14.73 -6.65
CA ARG A 231 0.22 15.90 -5.76
C ARG A 231 -1.13 16.08 -5.13
N THR A 232 -1.21 16.10 -3.81
CA THR A 232 -2.50 16.11 -3.11
C THR A 232 -2.52 17.10 -1.94
N CYS A 233 -3.72 17.63 -1.66
CA CYS A 233 -4.06 18.38 -0.47
C CYS A 233 -5.19 17.65 0.26
N ALA A 234 -4.90 16.48 0.83
CA ALA A 234 -5.91 15.59 1.39
C ALA A 234 -6.79 16.28 2.44
N GLN A 235 -6.23 17.20 3.24
CA GLN A 235 -7.00 17.95 4.23
C GLN A 235 -8.10 18.80 3.59
N VAL A 236 -7.80 19.48 2.48
CA VAL A 236 -8.79 20.30 1.75
C VAL A 236 -9.97 19.46 1.27
N TRP A 237 -9.71 18.23 0.85
CA TRP A 237 -10.76 17.29 0.44
C TRP A 237 -11.63 16.87 1.63
N VAL A 238 -11.03 16.52 2.76
CA VAL A 238 -11.75 16.13 3.98
C VAL A 238 -12.62 17.28 4.49
N ASP A 239 -12.09 18.50 4.50
CA ASP A 239 -12.82 19.69 4.93
C ASP A 239 -14.04 19.98 4.02
N ARG A 240 -13.87 19.85 2.70
CA ARG A 240 -14.98 20.02 1.73
C ARG A 240 -16.09 18.98 1.92
N MET A 241 -15.73 17.73 2.21
CA MET A 241 -16.71 16.68 2.48
C MET A 241 -17.50 16.96 3.76
N ALA A 242 -16.84 17.47 4.80
CA ALA A 242 -17.50 17.84 6.06
C ALA A 242 -18.54 18.95 5.85
N VAL A 243 -18.23 19.97 5.04
CA VAL A 243 -19.17 21.07 4.71
C VAL A 243 -20.32 20.56 3.84
N GLY A 244 -20.07 19.69 2.86
CA GLY A 244 -21.11 19.13 1.98
C GLY A 244 -22.09 18.18 2.67
N SER A 245 -21.67 17.52 3.76
CA SER A 245 -22.56 16.67 4.59
C SER A 245 -23.46 17.48 5.54
N GLY A 246 -23.01 18.64 5.98
CA GLY A 246 -23.80 19.54 6.84
C GLY A 246 -25.00 20.19 6.14
N SER A 247 -24.95 20.38 4.83
CA SER A 247 -26.04 20.98 4.04
C SER A 247 -27.16 19.99 3.64
N ARG A 248 -27.00 18.69 3.90
CA ARG A 248 -28.03 17.66 3.65
C ARG A 248 -28.88 17.28 4.87
N GLN A 249 -28.57 17.81 6.05
CA GLN A 249 -29.32 17.53 7.28
C GLN A 249 -30.32 18.66 7.69
N SER A 250 -30.48 19.68 6.84
CA SER A 250 -31.42 20.78 7.07
C SER A 250 -32.39 20.93 5.89
N LEU A 251 -33.19 19.89 5.64
CA LEU A 251 -34.45 19.97 4.87
C LEU A 251 -35.45 18.97 5.44
#